data_08cccc764bb5f06198234f5e6a30a74f
#
_entry.id   08cccc764bb5f06198234f5e6a30a74f
#
_cell.length_a   1.000
_cell.length_b   1.000
_cell.length_c   1.000
_cell.angle_alpha   90.00
_cell.angle_beta   90.00
_cell.angle_gamma   90.00
#
_symmetry.space_group_name_H-M   'P 1'
#
loop_
_entity.id
_entity.type
_entity.pdbx_description
1 polymer ?
#
loop_
_entity_poly.entity_id
_entity_poly.type
_entity_poly.pdbx_seq_one_letter_code
_entity_poly.pdbx_strand_id
1 'polypeptide(L)'
;MITTDTTDDRGRDTATGADPTTGTDDRVVLEGRHIVKEYRVGERSGLMRRQRDVLRAVDDVSVQLSQGRVTALVGQSGSGKSTLGRILAQLIPVTSGEVLLDGTPVDALGGSARRAYTGDVQLTLQDPFASLNPLRRISYTLGRAVRLHQDTEGAEDVRSRSAELLARVGLTPSEHYLDRFPHELSGGERQRVSFARALAAGPRVLLADEPVSMLDVSIRKAMLDLIDDLRRQEDLAVLYITHDLGSAKRYSDEVLVMHEGTVVEQGPSLKVIEDPQDEYTKRLLAAAPNPASRFD
;
A
#
# COMPACT_ATOMS: atom_id res chain seq x y z
N MET A 1 -31.39 13.17 -76.58
CA MET A 1 -32.31 12.01 -76.59
C MET A 1 -31.87 11.06 -75.47
N ILE A 2 -32.74 10.93 -74.49
CA ILE A 2 -32.83 9.80 -73.53
C ILE A 2 -31.74 9.79 -72.45
N THR A 3 -32.03 10.36 -71.28
CA THR A 3 -32.68 9.79 -70.07
C THR A 3 -31.97 8.52 -69.59
N THR A 4 -31.56 8.40 -68.37
CA THR A 4 -32.19 8.31 -67.07
C THR A 4 -31.10 7.71 -66.18
N ASP A 5 -31.10 7.68 -65.04
CA ASP A 5 -31.96 7.77 -63.91
C ASP A 5 -31.10 7.77 -62.65
N THR A 6 -31.50 8.49 -61.71
CA THR A 6 -30.88 8.74 -60.46
C THR A 6 -31.46 7.74 -59.43
N THR A 7 -30.66 7.07 -58.66
CA THR A 7 -31.14 6.55 -57.36
C THR A 7 -30.17 6.97 -56.26
N ASP A 8 -30.72 7.88 -55.48
CA ASP A 8 -30.25 8.38 -54.18
C ASP A 8 -30.37 7.25 -53.14
N ASP A 9 -29.26 6.81 -52.54
CA ASP A 9 -29.29 5.99 -51.35
C ASP A 9 -28.53 6.68 -50.22
N ARG A 10 -29.34 7.29 -49.35
CA ARG A 10 -28.88 7.94 -48.14
C ARG A 10 -28.57 6.89 -47.07
N GLY A 11 -27.33 6.46 -47.00
CA GLY A 11 -26.80 5.73 -45.87
C GLY A 11 -26.70 6.65 -44.65
N ARG A 12 -27.55 6.39 -43.65
CA ARG A 12 -27.51 7.01 -42.34
C ARG A 12 -26.23 6.53 -41.62
N ASP A 13 -25.25 7.38 -41.49
CA ASP A 13 -24.17 7.25 -40.51
C ASP A 13 -24.76 7.45 -39.11
N THR A 14 -24.97 6.36 -38.40
CA THR A 14 -25.17 6.36 -36.96
C THR A 14 -23.81 6.62 -36.30
N ALA A 15 -23.53 7.86 -35.98
CA ALA A 15 -22.46 8.21 -35.08
C ALA A 15 -22.73 7.58 -33.72
N THR A 16 -22.05 6.50 -33.45
CA THR A 16 -21.98 5.90 -32.11
C THR A 16 -21.19 6.88 -31.25
N GLY A 17 -21.87 7.54 -30.34
CA GLY A 17 -21.27 8.42 -29.36
C GLY A 17 -20.27 7.64 -28.52
N ALA A 18 -19.00 7.93 -28.70
CA ALA A 18 -17.95 7.54 -27.78
C ALA A 18 -18.15 8.34 -26.49
N ASP A 19 -18.43 7.65 -25.42
CA ASP A 19 -18.50 8.16 -24.06
C ASP A 19 -17.09 8.65 -23.65
N PRO A 20 -16.88 9.93 -23.29
CA PRO A 20 -15.57 10.44 -22.94
C PRO A 20 -15.29 10.29 -21.44
N THR A 21 -15.38 9.07 -20.91
CA THR A 21 -14.99 8.80 -19.51
C THR A 21 -14.28 7.48 -19.43
N THR A 22 -12.97 7.47 -19.72
CA THR A 22 -11.98 6.59 -19.10
C THR A 22 -10.65 6.81 -19.84
N GLY A 23 -9.84 7.71 -19.33
CA GLY A 23 -8.52 8.00 -19.88
C GLY A 23 -7.55 8.40 -18.77
N THR A 24 -7.58 7.73 -17.61
CA THR A 24 -6.39 7.64 -16.75
C THR A 24 -5.69 6.35 -17.18
N ASP A 25 -4.50 6.52 -17.72
CA ASP A 25 -3.59 5.41 -18.03
C ASP A 25 -3.28 4.69 -16.70
N ASP A 26 -4.07 3.69 -16.34
CA ASP A 26 -3.95 2.92 -15.09
C ASP A 26 -2.72 2.02 -15.16
N ARG A 27 -1.53 2.63 -15.22
CA ARG A 27 -0.28 1.91 -15.26
C ARG A 27 -0.09 1.13 -13.96
N VAL A 28 -0.19 -0.19 -14.07
CA VAL A 28 0.15 -1.11 -12.97
C VAL A 28 1.65 -1.09 -12.74
N VAL A 29 2.07 -0.73 -11.53
CA VAL A 29 3.48 -0.65 -11.11
C VAL A 29 3.89 -1.92 -10.39
N LEU A 30 3.07 -2.40 -9.45
CA LEU A 30 3.34 -3.61 -8.67
C LEU A 30 2.15 -4.57 -8.77
N GLU A 31 2.44 -5.83 -9.02
CA GLU A 31 1.42 -6.87 -9.15
C GLU A 31 1.83 -8.11 -8.35
N GLY A 32 0.87 -8.70 -7.63
CA GLY A 32 0.96 -10.05 -7.09
C GLY A 32 0.00 -10.95 -7.86
N ARG A 33 0.48 -12.07 -8.38
CA ARG A 33 -0.33 -13.05 -9.14
C ARG A 33 -0.38 -14.37 -8.42
N HIS A 34 -1.60 -14.84 -8.14
CA HIS A 34 -1.84 -16.16 -7.55
C HIS A 34 -0.98 -16.45 -6.33
N ILE A 35 -0.84 -15.44 -5.45
CA ILE A 35 0.01 -15.50 -4.26
C ILE A 35 -0.54 -16.52 -3.27
N VAL A 36 0.30 -17.51 -2.93
CA VAL A 36 0.04 -18.46 -1.85
C VAL A 36 1.14 -18.37 -0.81
N LYS A 37 0.76 -18.33 0.46
CA LYS A 37 1.68 -18.42 1.58
C LYS A 37 1.24 -19.44 2.60
N GLU A 38 2.06 -20.46 2.77
CA GLU A 38 1.86 -21.51 3.76
C GLU A 38 2.90 -21.43 4.87
N TYR A 39 2.44 -21.60 6.11
CA TYR A 39 3.29 -21.78 7.27
C TYR A 39 3.10 -23.18 7.85
N ARG A 40 4.19 -23.85 8.17
CA ARG A 40 4.16 -25.14 8.85
C ARG A 40 4.01 -24.89 10.35
N VAL A 41 2.86 -25.27 10.91
CA VAL A 41 2.52 -25.12 12.33
C VAL A 41 2.65 -26.48 13.00
N GLY A 42 3.30 -26.53 14.17
CA GLY A 42 3.39 -27.74 14.97
C GLY A 42 4.74 -27.91 15.66
N GLU A 43 4.73 -28.30 16.95
CA GLU A 43 5.93 -28.55 17.74
C GLU A 43 6.64 -29.83 17.31
N ARG A 44 7.98 -29.80 17.33
CA ARG A 44 8.82 -31.00 17.28
C ARG A 44 8.72 -31.76 18.60
N SER A 45 7.66 -32.53 18.80
CA SER A 45 7.58 -33.41 19.94
C SER A 45 7.50 -34.89 19.49
N GLY A 46 8.58 -35.62 19.71
CA GLY A 46 8.62 -37.08 19.64
C GLY A 46 8.93 -37.74 18.31
N LEU A 47 9.43 -38.97 18.38
CA LEU A 47 9.89 -39.85 17.29
C LEU A 47 8.82 -40.29 16.27
N MET A 48 7.56 -39.91 16.41
CA MET A 48 6.50 -40.22 15.45
C MET A 48 6.24 -39.02 14.52
N ARG A 49 6.30 -39.26 13.23
CA ARG A 49 6.02 -38.37 12.12
C ARG A 49 4.56 -37.92 12.17
N ARG A 50 4.22 -36.94 13.07
CA ARG A 50 2.92 -36.28 13.06
C ARG A 50 2.81 -35.42 11.83
N GLN A 51 1.70 -35.53 11.14
CA GLN A 51 1.28 -34.68 10.04
C GLN A 51 1.39 -33.23 10.53
N ARG A 52 2.26 -32.44 9.90
CA ARG A 52 2.41 -31.02 10.25
C ARG A 52 1.20 -30.31 9.71
N ASP A 53 0.46 -29.63 10.57
CA ASP A 53 -0.62 -28.77 10.16
C ASP A 53 -0.04 -27.62 9.33
N VAL A 54 -0.66 -27.35 8.20
CA VAL A 54 -0.29 -26.26 7.30
C VAL A 54 -1.32 -25.15 7.47
N LEU A 55 -0.86 -23.99 7.93
CA LEU A 55 -1.67 -22.78 7.95
C LEU A 55 -1.46 -22.04 6.64
N ARG A 56 -2.48 -21.92 5.81
CA ARG A 56 -2.48 -21.15 4.60
C ARG A 56 -2.89 -19.71 4.91
N ALA A 57 -1.90 -18.82 5.08
CA ALA A 57 -2.11 -17.44 5.48
C ALA A 57 -2.51 -16.53 4.32
N VAL A 58 -2.12 -16.89 3.09
CA VAL A 58 -2.58 -16.28 1.83
C VAL A 58 -2.86 -17.43 0.88
N ASP A 59 -4.02 -17.43 0.25
CA ASP A 59 -4.51 -18.50 -0.61
C ASP A 59 -5.05 -17.96 -1.92
N ASP A 60 -4.25 -18.09 -2.97
CA ASP A 60 -4.57 -17.70 -4.36
C ASP A 60 -5.00 -16.22 -4.51
N VAL A 61 -4.26 -15.31 -3.89
CA VAL A 61 -4.56 -13.87 -3.93
C VAL A 61 -3.82 -13.21 -5.09
N SER A 62 -4.58 -12.47 -5.92
CA SER A 62 -4.03 -11.55 -6.92
C SER A 62 -4.37 -10.11 -6.54
N VAL A 63 -3.40 -9.19 -6.73
CA VAL A 63 -3.52 -7.77 -6.43
C VAL A 63 -2.72 -6.94 -7.41
N GLN A 64 -3.26 -5.80 -7.82
CA GLN A 64 -2.59 -4.83 -8.68
C GLN A 64 -2.55 -3.46 -8.01
N LEU A 65 -1.40 -2.81 -8.07
CA LEU A 65 -1.21 -1.45 -7.56
C LEU A 65 -0.83 -0.56 -8.73
N SER A 66 -1.70 0.41 -9.01
CA SER A 66 -1.54 1.36 -10.12
C SER A 66 -0.95 2.68 -9.65
N GLN A 67 -0.16 3.29 -10.50
CA GLN A 67 0.49 4.58 -10.27
C GLN A 67 -0.54 5.65 -9.91
N GLY A 68 -0.24 6.47 -8.90
CA GLY A 68 -1.11 7.55 -8.44
C GLY A 68 -2.41 7.11 -7.78
N ARG A 69 -2.65 5.79 -7.54
CA ARG A 69 -3.88 5.26 -6.95
C ARG A 69 -3.66 4.62 -5.58
N VAL A 70 -4.72 4.57 -4.81
CA VAL A 70 -4.79 3.89 -3.51
C VAL A 70 -5.66 2.66 -3.63
N THR A 71 -5.08 1.49 -3.38
CA THR A 71 -5.80 0.23 -3.21
C THR A 71 -5.87 -0.10 -1.72
N ALA A 72 -7.06 -0.18 -1.14
CA ALA A 72 -7.23 -0.61 0.24
C ALA A 72 -7.33 -2.14 0.32
N LEU A 73 -6.64 -2.73 1.30
CA LEU A 73 -6.76 -4.14 1.66
C LEU A 73 -7.40 -4.23 3.05
N VAL A 74 -8.67 -4.65 3.10
CA VAL A 74 -9.47 -4.65 4.32
C VAL A 74 -9.84 -6.07 4.76
N GLY A 75 -10.13 -6.25 6.06
CA GLY A 75 -10.53 -7.54 6.64
C GLY A 75 -10.19 -7.61 8.12
N GLN A 76 -10.69 -8.63 8.80
CA GLN A 76 -10.42 -8.84 10.23
C GLN A 76 -8.94 -9.14 10.51
N SER A 77 -8.53 -9.01 11.78
CA SER A 77 -7.20 -9.44 12.21
C SER A 77 -6.99 -10.93 11.93
N GLY A 78 -5.81 -11.29 11.43
CA GLY A 78 -5.50 -12.67 11.05
C GLY A 78 -5.98 -13.10 9.66
N SER A 79 -6.65 -12.25 8.87
CA SER A 79 -7.10 -12.62 7.52
C SER A 79 -5.97 -12.72 6.47
N GLY A 80 -4.71 -12.41 6.81
CA GLY A 80 -3.55 -12.54 5.90
C GLY A 80 -3.01 -11.23 5.32
N LYS A 81 -3.64 -10.08 5.56
CA LYS A 81 -3.28 -8.77 4.97
C LYS A 81 -1.81 -8.37 5.14
N SER A 82 -1.33 -8.36 6.39
CA SER A 82 0.08 -8.01 6.66
C SER A 82 1.06 -9.05 6.09
N THR A 83 0.63 -10.30 5.95
CA THR A 83 1.41 -11.35 5.27
C THR A 83 1.55 -11.01 3.79
N LEU A 84 0.45 -10.63 3.12
CA LEU A 84 0.49 -10.20 1.71
C LEU A 84 1.37 -8.95 1.54
N GLY A 85 1.22 -7.93 2.40
CA GLY A 85 2.07 -6.73 2.37
C GLY A 85 3.57 -7.06 2.51
N ARG A 86 3.93 -7.97 3.41
CA ARG A 86 5.33 -8.42 3.58
C ARG A 86 5.86 -9.23 2.40
N ILE A 87 5.00 -9.98 1.72
CA ILE A 87 5.35 -10.68 0.48
C ILE A 87 5.64 -9.66 -0.62
N LEU A 88 4.73 -8.70 -0.82
CA LEU A 88 4.89 -7.64 -1.80
C LEU A 88 6.14 -6.79 -1.51
N ALA A 89 6.52 -6.58 -0.26
CA ALA A 89 7.77 -5.93 0.13
C ALA A 89 9.01 -6.84 0.02
N GLN A 90 8.88 -8.09 -0.42
CA GLN A 90 9.95 -9.09 -0.48
C GLN A 90 10.64 -9.35 0.88
N LEU A 91 9.93 -9.14 1.99
CA LEU A 91 10.41 -9.44 3.35
C LEU A 91 10.26 -10.93 3.70
N ILE A 92 9.26 -11.58 3.11
CA ILE A 92 9.04 -13.03 3.21
C ILE A 92 8.80 -13.62 1.81
N PRO A 93 9.32 -14.82 1.52
CA PRO A 93 9.11 -15.45 0.22
C PRO A 93 7.67 -15.98 0.09
N VAL A 94 7.18 -16.05 -1.14
CA VAL A 94 5.95 -16.78 -1.50
C VAL A 94 6.14 -18.28 -1.33
N THR A 95 5.05 -19.04 -1.19
CA THR A 95 5.06 -20.51 -1.34
C THR A 95 4.84 -20.88 -2.81
N SER A 96 3.92 -20.18 -3.48
CA SER A 96 3.71 -20.20 -4.93
C SER A 96 3.08 -18.89 -5.39
N GLY A 97 2.99 -18.69 -6.71
CA GLY A 97 2.63 -17.41 -7.31
C GLY A 97 3.85 -16.53 -7.55
N GLU A 98 3.66 -15.33 -8.02
CA GLU A 98 4.75 -14.41 -8.38
C GLU A 98 4.42 -12.96 -8.04
N VAL A 99 5.46 -12.17 -7.79
CA VAL A 99 5.38 -10.70 -7.64
C VAL A 99 6.11 -10.08 -8.81
N LEU A 100 5.49 -9.08 -9.46
CA LEU A 100 6.04 -8.40 -10.61
C LEU A 100 6.12 -6.89 -10.33
N LEU A 101 7.24 -6.28 -10.73
CA LEU A 101 7.41 -4.83 -10.80
C LEU A 101 7.52 -4.44 -12.27
N ASP A 102 6.64 -3.55 -12.74
CA ASP A 102 6.51 -3.20 -14.18
C ASP A 102 6.45 -4.45 -15.09
N GLY A 103 5.69 -5.47 -14.67
CA GLY A 103 5.55 -6.72 -15.40
C GLY A 103 6.77 -7.68 -15.35
N THR A 104 7.83 -7.31 -14.62
CA THR A 104 9.04 -8.13 -14.47
C THR A 104 9.00 -8.90 -13.14
N PRO A 105 9.12 -10.26 -13.14
CA PRO A 105 9.14 -11.05 -11.92
C PRO A 105 10.31 -10.68 -11.01
N VAL A 106 10.03 -10.46 -9.72
CA VAL A 106 11.03 -10.01 -8.74
C VAL A 106 11.79 -11.14 -8.05
N ASP A 107 11.26 -12.35 -8.04
CA ASP A 107 11.91 -13.51 -7.40
C ASP A 107 13.23 -13.90 -8.07
N ALA A 108 13.38 -13.57 -9.37
CA ALA A 108 14.62 -13.79 -10.14
C ALA A 108 15.67 -12.68 -9.91
N LEU A 109 15.33 -11.61 -9.16
CA LEU A 109 16.23 -10.47 -8.95
C LEU A 109 17.37 -10.83 -7.99
N GLY A 110 18.60 -10.68 -8.44
CA GLY A 110 19.81 -10.82 -7.63
C GLY A 110 20.50 -9.48 -7.37
N GLY A 111 21.28 -9.40 -6.33
CA GLY A 111 22.25 -8.31 -6.09
C GLY A 111 21.68 -6.89 -6.20
N SER A 112 22.08 -6.16 -7.24
CA SER A 112 21.71 -4.76 -7.48
C SER A 112 20.23 -4.57 -7.81
N ALA A 113 19.63 -5.47 -8.60
CA ALA A 113 18.21 -5.39 -8.97
C ALA A 113 17.28 -5.57 -7.76
N ARG A 114 17.64 -6.46 -6.82
CA ARG A 114 16.92 -6.59 -5.55
C ARG A 114 17.03 -5.33 -4.69
N ARG A 115 18.21 -4.67 -4.71
CA ARG A 115 18.38 -3.40 -4.00
C ARG A 115 17.54 -2.29 -4.63
N ALA A 116 17.47 -2.23 -5.95
CA ALA A 116 16.60 -1.28 -6.67
C ALA A 116 15.14 -1.52 -6.30
N TYR A 117 14.67 -2.78 -6.32
CA TYR A 117 13.32 -3.13 -5.89
C TYR A 117 13.00 -2.65 -4.47
N THR A 118 13.92 -2.86 -3.52
CA THR A 118 13.71 -2.38 -2.14
C THR A 118 13.76 -0.86 -2.01
N GLY A 119 14.29 -0.13 -3.00
CA GLY A 119 14.15 1.32 -3.13
C GLY A 119 12.77 1.69 -3.65
N ASP A 120 12.31 1.04 -4.72
CA ASP A 120 11.03 1.32 -5.38
C ASP A 120 9.82 0.95 -4.53
N VAL A 121 9.90 -0.11 -3.72
CA VAL A 121 8.80 -0.63 -2.90
C VAL A 121 9.13 -0.52 -1.41
N GLN A 122 8.47 0.40 -0.72
CA GLN A 122 8.67 0.65 0.70
C GLN A 122 7.47 0.21 1.52
N LEU A 123 7.74 -0.44 2.66
CA LEU A 123 6.74 -0.86 3.64
C LEU A 123 6.87 -0.06 4.92
N THR A 124 5.77 0.57 5.35
CA THR A 124 5.64 1.12 6.70
C THR A 124 4.87 0.12 7.56
N LEU A 125 5.45 -0.22 8.72
CA LEU A 125 4.88 -1.22 9.63
C LEU A 125 3.88 -0.58 10.58
N GLN A 126 2.94 -1.39 11.06
CA GLN A 126 1.91 -1.04 12.05
C GLN A 126 2.49 -0.42 13.33
N ASP A 127 3.61 -0.95 13.82
CA ASP A 127 4.25 -0.46 15.04
C ASP A 127 5.45 0.44 14.71
N PRO A 128 5.31 1.78 14.85
CA PRO A 128 6.40 2.70 14.65
C PRO A 128 7.51 2.56 15.70
N PHE A 129 7.19 2.00 16.91
CA PHE A 129 8.18 1.76 17.95
C PHE A 129 9.15 0.65 17.53
N ALA A 130 8.65 -0.43 16.93
CA ALA A 130 9.48 -1.50 16.41
C ALA A 130 10.32 -1.07 15.20
N SER A 131 9.90 -0.01 14.49
CA SER A 131 10.56 0.45 13.27
C SER A 131 11.75 1.39 13.51
N LEU A 132 11.81 2.03 14.68
CA LEU A 132 12.83 3.01 15.05
C LEU A 132 13.69 2.51 16.21
N ASN A 133 15.02 2.52 16.05
CA ASN A 133 15.92 2.14 17.15
C ASN A 133 15.85 3.21 18.26
N PRO A 134 15.40 2.88 19.49
CA PRO A 134 15.20 3.85 20.57
C PRO A 134 16.51 4.49 21.07
N LEU A 135 17.65 3.86 20.80
CA LEU A 135 18.99 4.32 21.23
C LEU A 135 19.67 5.22 20.19
N ARG A 136 18.99 5.52 19.07
CA ARG A 136 19.54 6.33 17.99
C ARG A 136 18.67 7.54 17.74
N ARG A 137 19.31 8.71 17.50
CA ARG A 137 18.62 9.94 17.12
C ARG A 137 17.94 9.78 15.76
N ILE A 138 16.93 10.61 15.50
CA ILE A 138 16.22 10.63 14.21
C ILE A 138 17.18 10.94 13.06
N SER A 139 18.15 11.86 13.26
CA SER A 139 19.22 12.16 12.28
C SER A 139 20.03 10.94 11.86
N TYR A 140 20.31 10.02 12.78
CA TYR A 140 20.98 8.77 12.44
C TYR A 140 20.12 7.87 11.56
N THR A 141 18.84 7.73 11.92
CA THR A 141 17.90 6.85 11.20
C THR A 141 17.66 7.35 9.77
N LEU A 142 17.35 8.64 9.63
CA LEU A 142 17.11 9.25 8.30
C LEU A 142 18.41 9.36 7.50
N GLY A 143 19.50 9.81 8.13
CA GLY A 143 20.79 9.93 7.46
C GLY A 143 21.32 8.60 6.94
N ARG A 144 20.99 7.47 7.60
CA ARG A 144 21.31 6.15 7.07
C ARG A 144 20.48 5.82 5.82
N ALA A 145 19.18 6.13 5.83
CA ALA A 145 18.31 5.91 4.68
C ALA A 145 18.72 6.78 3.49
N VAL A 146 19.01 8.06 3.73
CA VAL A 146 19.51 8.99 2.70
C VAL A 146 20.80 8.47 2.06
N ARG A 147 21.80 8.10 2.85
CA ARG A 147 23.08 7.56 2.30
C ARG A 147 22.93 6.24 1.56
N LEU A 148 21.89 5.47 1.85
CA LEU A 148 21.66 4.18 1.20
C LEU A 148 21.03 4.33 -0.19
N HIS A 149 20.20 5.36 -0.37
CA HIS A 149 19.33 5.50 -1.53
C HIS A 149 19.59 6.76 -2.37
N GLN A 150 20.37 7.72 -1.84
CA GLN A 150 20.66 8.98 -2.52
C GLN A 150 22.16 9.22 -2.61
N ASP A 151 22.60 9.79 -3.70
CA ASP A 151 23.98 10.31 -3.81
C ASP A 151 24.15 11.53 -2.91
N THR A 152 25.15 11.50 -2.03
CA THR A 152 25.35 12.54 -1.02
C THR A 152 26.80 13.03 -0.99
N GLU A 153 26.98 14.36 -0.86
CA GLU A 153 28.28 15.03 -0.86
C GLU A 153 28.87 15.28 0.53
N GLY A 154 28.40 14.51 1.55
CA GLY A 154 28.94 14.63 2.89
C GLY A 154 27.88 14.71 4.00
N ALA A 155 28.33 15.01 5.22
CA ALA A 155 27.46 14.97 6.38
C ALA A 155 26.42 16.10 6.39
N GLU A 156 26.76 17.28 5.88
CA GLU A 156 25.87 18.42 5.82
C GLU A 156 24.75 18.21 4.82
N ASP A 157 25.05 17.71 3.61
CA ASP A 157 24.06 17.34 2.61
C ASP A 157 23.08 16.27 3.13
N VAL A 158 23.61 15.24 3.80
CA VAL A 158 22.76 14.22 4.45
C VAL A 158 21.83 14.82 5.50
N ARG A 159 22.31 15.81 6.29
CA ARG A 159 21.51 16.47 7.30
C ARG A 159 20.41 17.33 6.67
N SER A 160 20.74 18.10 5.62
CA SER A 160 19.79 18.92 4.86
C SER A 160 18.67 18.07 4.26
N ARG A 161 19.02 16.99 3.55
CA ARG A 161 18.03 16.06 2.96
C ARG A 161 17.19 15.37 4.02
N SER A 162 17.77 15.04 5.16
CA SER A 162 16.99 14.48 6.30
C SER A 162 16.01 15.49 6.87
N ALA A 163 16.36 16.78 6.93
CA ALA A 163 15.45 17.84 7.34
C ALA A 163 14.34 18.08 6.32
N GLU A 164 14.64 18.04 5.03
CA GLU A 164 13.64 18.13 3.96
C GLU A 164 12.60 16.99 4.04
N LEU A 165 13.06 15.74 4.27
CA LEU A 165 12.17 14.61 4.46
C LEU A 165 11.24 14.79 5.66
N LEU A 166 11.73 15.34 6.77
CA LEU A 166 10.88 15.66 7.93
C LEU A 166 9.87 16.76 7.61
N ALA A 167 10.27 17.79 6.86
CA ALA A 167 9.37 18.86 6.43
C ALA A 167 8.23 18.31 5.54
N ARG A 168 8.54 17.40 4.59
CA ARG A 168 7.57 16.73 3.70
C ARG A 168 6.50 15.97 4.48
N VAL A 169 6.82 15.41 5.63
CA VAL A 169 5.84 14.73 6.49
C VAL A 169 5.24 15.65 7.55
N GLY A 170 5.45 16.97 7.45
CA GLY A 170 4.88 17.99 8.34
C GLY A 170 5.51 18.04 9.73
N LEU A 171 6.76 17.62 9.89
CA LEU A 171 7.53 17.76 11.12
C LEU A 171 8.42 19.01 11.04
N THR A 172 7.87 20.15 11.49
CA THR A 172 8.53 21.46 11.44
C THR A 172 8.55 22.13 12.81
N PRO A 173 9.64 22.82 13.20
CA PRO A 173 10.90 22.99 12.49
C PRO A 173 11.71 21.68 12.47
N SER A 174 12.13 21.24 11.27
CA SER A 174 12.71 19.91 11.05
C SER A 174 13.99 19.66 11.84
N GLU A 175 14.79 20.68 12.01
CA GLU A 175 16.06 20.60 12.76
C GLU A 175 15.88 20.15 14.21
N HIS A 176 14.78 20.57 14.86
CA HIS A 176 14.50 20.15 16.23
C HIS A 176 14.20 18.65 16.34
N TYR A 177 13.63 18.05 15.29
CA TYR A 177 13.31 16.62 15.27
C TYR A 177 14.54 15.77 14.99
N LEU A 178 15.51 16.26 14.20
CA LEU A 178 16.71 15.52 13.84
C LEU A 178 17.53 15.10 15.08
N ASP A 179 17.60 15.96 16.09
CA ASP A 179 18.41 15.73 17.28
C ASP A 179 17.68 14.97 18.39
N ARG A 180 16.38 14.72 18.24
CA ARG A 180 15.56 13.94 19.17
C ARG A 180 15.77 12.44 19.05
N PHE A 181 15.44 11.74 20.13
CA PHE A 181 15.32 10.28 20.15
C PHE A 181 13.85 9.87 19.91
N PRO A 182 13.59 8.66 19.41
CA PRO A 182 12.22 8.20 19.20
C PRO A 182 11.31 8.26 20.44
N HIS A 183 11.83 8.03 21.63
CA HIS A 183 11.06 8.08 22.87
C HIS A 183 10.62 9.51 23.29
N GLU A 184 11.22 10.54 22.73
CA GLU A 184 10.87 11.95 22.96
C GLU A 184 9.74 12.42 22.02
N LEU A 185 9.29 11.57 21.09
CA LEU A 185 8.26 11.85 20.11
C LEU A 185 6.92 11.23 20.51
N SER A 186 5.82 11.88 20.15
CA SER A 186 4.47 11.31 20.20
C SER A 186 4.33 10.13 19.21
N GLY A 187 3.27 9.33 19.34
CA GLY A 187 2.98 8.23 18.41
C GLY A 187 2.86 8.71 16.95
N GLY A 188 2.12 9.80 16.74
CA GLY A 188 1.94 10.39 15.41
C GLY A 188 3.24 10.95 14.81
N GLU A 189 4.08 11.60 15.61
CA GLU A 189 5.39 12.09 15.15
C GLU A 189 6.32 10.93 14.77
N ARG A 190 6.33 9.85 15.55
CA ARG A 190 7.10 8.63 15.20
C ARG A 190 6.62 8.01 13.90
N GLN A 191 5.31 7.96 13.69
CA GLN A 191 4.74 7.46 12.45
C GLN A 191 5.17 8.33 11.26
N ARG A 192 5.13 9.67 11.41
CA ARG A 192 5.64 10.60 10.38
C ARG A 192 7.13 10.38 10.08
N VAL A 193 7.95 10.14 11.10
CA VAL A 193 9.37 9.78 10.89
C VAL A 193 9.52 8.46 10.12
N SER A 194 8.65 7.47 10.36
CA SER A 194 8.65 6.22 9.59
C SER A 194 8.34 6.46 8.11
N PHE A 195 7.38 7.35 7.81
CA PHE A 195 7.11 7.77 6.43
C PHE A 195 8.28 8.54 5.82
N ALA A 196 8.86 9.50 6.55
CA ALA A 196 10.06 10.22 6.10
C ALA A 196 11.21 9.27 5.73
N ARG A 197 11.41 8.21 6.52
CA ARG A 197 12.40 7.17 6.23
C ARG A 197 12.08 6.41 4.96
N ALA A 198 10.81 6.04 4.73
CA ALA A 198 10.40 5.37 3.52
C ALA A 198 10.60 6.27 2.28
N LEU A 199 10.25 7.55 2.38
CA LEU A 199 10.43 8.53 1.31
C LEU A 199 11.89 8.80 0.96
N ALA A 200 12.84 8.53 1.86
CA ALA A 200 14.27 8.68 1.57
C ALA A 200 14.75 7.81 0.41
N ALA A 201 14.05 6.72 0.13
CA ALA A 201 14.35 5.84 -1.00
C ALA A 201 13.82 6.36 -2.35
N GLY A 202 12.96 7.38 -2.36
CA GLY A 202 12.24 7.83 -3.57
C GLY A 202 11.33 6.74 -4.12
N PRO A 203 10.46 6.12 -3.30
CA PRO A 203 9.70 4.96 -3.72
C PRO A 203 8.68 5.29 -4.80
N ARG A 204 8.29 4.27 -5.55
CA ARG A 204 7.16 4.30 -6.49
C ARG A 204 5.92 3.63 -5.90
N VAL A 205 6.14 2.73 -4.93
CA VAL A 205 5.09 2.00 -4.23
C VAL A 205 5.25 2.14 -2.72
N LEU A 206 4.18 2.52 -2.06
CA LEU A 206 4.10 2.61 -0.60
C LEU A 206 3.10 1.57 -0.07
N LEU A 207 3.59 0.62 0.69
CA LEU A 207 2.78 -0.37 1.39
C LEU A 207 2.60 0.12 2.85
N ALA A 208 1.41 0.58 3.19
CA ALA A 208 1.10 1.14 4.51
C ALA A 208 0.29 0.12 5.34
N ASP A 209 0.99 -0.64 6.22
CA ASP A 209 0.36 -1.67 7.06
C ASP A 209 -0.17 -1.05 8.35
N GLU A 210 -1.50 -0.91 8.44
CA GLU A 210 -2.24 -0.29 9.56
C GLU A 210 -1.64 1.03 10.06
N PRO A 211 -1.38 2.02 9.19
CA PRO A 211 -0.57 3.20 9.52
C PRO A 211 -1.18 4.11 10.59
N VAL A 212 -2.45 3.91 10.94
CA VAL A 212 -3.19 4.77 11.91
C VAL A 212 -3.79 4.00 13.08
N SER A 213 -3.56 2.67 13.18
CA SER A 213 -4.22 1.83 14.19
C SER A 213 -3.89 2.21 15.64
N MET A 214 -2.67 2.69 15.89
CA MET A 214 -2.18 3.09 17.22
C MET A 214 -2.33 4.59 17.52
N LEU A 215 -3.06 5.34 16.68
CA LEU A 215 -3.18 6.79 16.80
C LEU A 215 -4.57 7.20 17.31
N ASP A 216 -4.63 8.32 18.03
CA ASP A 216 -5.88 8.94 18.42
C ASP A 216 -6.70 9.40 17.21
N VAL A 217 -8.02 9.48 17.35
CA VAL A 217 -8.97 9.76 16.26
C VAL A 217 -8.61 11.05 15.50
N SER A 218 -8.25 12.13 16.23
CA SER A 218 -7.86 13.40 15.61
C SER A 218 -6.58 13.33 14.78
N ILE A 219 -5.64 12.47 15.19
CA ILE A 219 -4.34 12.29 14.51
C ILE A 219 -4.49 11.34 13.31
N ARG A 220 -5.45 10.38 13.35
CA ARG A 220 -5.71 9.44 12.24
C ARG A 220 -6.02 10.16 10.94
N LYS A 221 -6.96 11.13 10.99
CA LYS A 221 -7.32 11.90 9.80
C LYS A 221 -6.09 12.61 9.22
N ALA A 222 -5.37 13.36 10.05
CA ALA A 222 -4.17 14.09 9.60
C ALA A 222 -3.09 13.17 9.02
N MET A 223 -3.01 11.92 9.47
CA MET A 223 -2.07 10.93 8.91
C MET A 223 -2.55 10.40 7.56
N LEU A 224 -3.84 10.13 7.39
CA LEU A 224 -4.42 9.69 6.13
C LEU A 224 -4.38 10.80 5.07
N ASP A 225 -4.67 12.03 5.47
CA ASP A 225 -4.51 13.21 4.61
C ASP A 225 -3.03 13.35 4.15
N LEU A 226 -2.05 13.14 5.04
CA LEU A 226 -0.64 13.13 4.69
C LEU A 226 -0.30 12.03 3.66
N ILE A 227 -0.81 10.81 3.83
CA ILE A 227 -0.58 9.72 2.88
C ILE A 227 -1.15 10.07 1.50
N ASP A 228 -2.35 10.65 1.45
CA ASP A 228 -2.98 11.07 0.20
C ASP A 228 -2.24 12.24 -0.47
N ASP A 229 -1.75 13.21 0.31
CA ASP A 229 -0.91 14.29 -0.20
C ASP A 229 0.41 13.76 -0.78
N LEU A 230 1.08 12.85 -0.07
CA LEU A 230 2.30 12.20 -0.55
C LEU A 230 2.03 11.40 -1.84
N ARG A 231 0.94 10.63 -1.90
CA ARG A 231 0.53 9.91 -3.10
C ARG A 231 0.40 10.85 -4.29
N ARG A 232 -0.28 12.00 -4.13
CA ARG A 232 -0.48 12.98 -5.20
C ARG A 232 0.80 13.68 -5.62
N GLN A 233 1.65 14.05 -4.66
CA GLN A 233 2.88 14.79 -4.92
C GLN A 233 3.97 13.94 -5.59
N GLU A 234 4.06 12.65 -5.19
CA GLU A 234 5.09 11.72 -5.64
C GLU A 234 4.56 10.71 -6.65
N ASP A 235 3.27 10.79 -7.02
CA ASP A 235 2.59 9.86 -7.93
C ASP A 235 2.70 8.39 -7.50
N LEU A 236 2.57 8.13 -6.18
CA LEU A 236 2.77 6.82 -5.58
C LEU A 236 1.61 5.87 -5.87
N ALA A 237 1.92 4.62 -6.16
CA ALA A 237 0.99 3.52 -5.99
C ALA A 237 0.94 3.15 -4.49
N VAL A 238 -0.24 3.18 -3.86
CA VAL A 238 -0.37 2.93 -2.42
C VAL A 238 -1.21 1.69 -2.15
N LEU A 239 -0.67 0.75 -1.36
CA LEU A 239 -1.48 -0.29 -0.70
C LEU A 239 -1.77 0.16 0.73
N TYR A 240 -3.02 0.46 1.03
CA TYR A 240 -3.48 0.85 2.36
C TYR A 240 -4.13 -0.35 3.06
N ILE A 241 -3.40 -0.98 3.97
CA ILE A 241 -3.89 -2.12 4.76
C ILE A 241 -4.58 -1.58 6.01
N THR A 242 -5.84 -1.95 6.22
CA THR A 242 -6.63 -1.49 7.37
C THR A 242 -7.74 -2.47 7.73
N HIS A 243 -8.28 -2.35 8.93
CA HIS A 243 -9.54 -2.99 9.34
C HIS A 243 -10.70 -1.97 9.37
N ASP A 244 -10.45 -0.69 9.07
CA ASP A 244 -11.44 0.39 9.11
C ASP A 244 -11.98 0.68 7.71
N LEU A 245 -13.21 0.20 7.45
CA LEU A 245 -13.91 0.40 6.18
C LEU A 245 -14.29 1.86 5.91
N GLY A 246 -14.49 2.66 6.97
CA GLY A 246 -14.80 4.09 6.83
C GLY A 246 -13.63 4.86 6.22
N SER A 247 -12.41 4.58 6.69
CA SER A 247 -11.20 5.17 6.11
C SER A 247 -10.92 4.63 4.71
N ALA A 248 -11.12 3.32 4.46
CA ALA A 248 -10.98 2.73 3.14
C ALA A 248 -11.92 3.41 2.12
N LYS A 249 -13.20 3.62 2.48
CA LYS A 249 -14.18 4.33 1.63
C LYS A 249 -13.70 5.71 1.19
N ARG A 250 -13.09 6.46 2.11
CA ARG A 250 -12.72 7.87 1.89
C ARG A 250 -11.37 8.03 1.17
N TYR A 251 -10.40 7.16 1.44
CA TYR A 251 -9.02 7.36 1.04
C TYR A 251 -8.53 6.35 0.00
N SER A 252 -9.37 5.46 -0.51
CA SER A 252 -8.97 4.54 -1.57
C SER A 252 -9.85 4.59 -2.80
N ASP A 253 -9.26 4.31 -3.95
CA ASP A 253 -9.94 4.19 -5.24
C ASP A 253 -10.56 2.80 -5.38
N GLU A 254 -9.83 1.78 -4.94
CA GLU A 254 -10.24 0.38 -4.97
C GLU A 254 -10.12 -0.27 -3.60
N VAL A 255 -10.93 -1.28 -3.36
CA VAL A 255 -10.86 -2.10 -2.16
C VAL A 255 -10.82 -3.59 -2.49
N LEU A 256 -9.97 -4.31 -1.76
CA LEU A 256 -9.96 -5.77 -1.70
C LEU A 256 -10.36 -6.18 -0.28
N VAL A 257 -11.39 -7.00 -0.16
CA VAL A 257 -11.86 -7.55 1.12
C VAL A 257 -11.25 -8.94 1.30
N MET A 258 -10.45 -9.10 2.35
CA MET A 258 -9.73 -10.35 2.60
C MET A 258 -10.30 -11.08 3.81
N HIS A 259 -10.63 -12.37 3.62
CA HIS A 259 -11.14 -13.27 4.65
C HIS A 259 -10.41 -14.61 4.58
N GLU A 260 -9.91 -15.11 5.72
CA GLU A 260 -9.25 -16.43 5.84
C GLU A 260 -8.24 -16.74 4.71
N GLY A 261 -7.41 -15.74 4.37
CA GLY A 261 -6.36 -15.87 3.37
C GLY A 261 -6.79 -15.62 1.93
N THR A 262 -8.08 -15.47 1.63
CA THR A 262 -8.61 -15.25 0.28
C THR A 262 -9.19 -13.85 0.10
N VAL A 263 -9.23 -13.34 -1.13
CA VAL A 263 -10.01 -12.14 -1.48
C VAL A 263 -11.42 -12.58 -1.82
N VAL A 264 -12.41 -12.16 -1.01
CA VAL A 264 -13.82 -12.53 -1.17
C VAL A 264 -14.61 -11.52 -1.99
N GLU A 265 -14.16 -10.26 -2.01
CA GLU A 265 -14.77 -9.21 -2.82
C GLU A 265 -13.73 -8.14 -3.18
N GLN A 266 -13.83 -7.59 -4.40
CA GLN A 266 -12.96 -6.50 -4.85
C GLN A 266 -13.67 -5.59 -5.86
N GLY A 267 -13.22 -4.35 -5.92
CA GLY A 267 -13.72 -3.36 -6.89
C GLY A 267 -13.56 -1.92 -6.42
N PRO A 268 -14.20 -0.97 -7.11
CA PRO A 268 -14.24 0.43 -6.71
C PRO A 268 -14.74 0.58 -5.27
N SER A 269 -14.01 1.34 -4.43
CA SER A 269 -14.24 1.42 -2.99
C SER A 269 -15.68 1.81 -2.63
N LEU A 270 -16.24 2.79 -3.34
CA LEU A 270 -17.62 3.21 -3.12
C LEU A 270 -18.61 2.07 -3.39
N LYS A 271 -18.42 1.34 -4.50
CA LYS A 271 -19.32 0.25 -4.89
C LYS A 271 -19.30 -0.89 -3.88
N VAL A 272 -18.11 -1.38 -3.52
CA VAL A 272 -17.98 -2.50 -2.58
C VAL A 272 -18.50 -2.15 -1.19
N ILE A 273 -18.33 -0.88 -0.75
CA ILE A 273 -18.74 -0.47 0.60
C ILE A 273 -20.21 -0.07 0.67
N GLU A 274 -20.80 0.49 -0.39
CA GLU A 274 -22.20 0.90 -0.40
C GLU A 274 -23.17 -0.21 -0.85
N ASP A 275 -22.71 -1.11 -1.73
CA ASP A 275 -23.50 -2.21 -2.28
C ASP A 275 -22.69 -3.53 -2.27
N PRO A 276 -22.29 -4.04 -1.07
CA PRO A 276 -21.52 -5.27 -0.95
C PRO A 276 -22.31 -6.47 -1.46
N GLN A 277 -21.63 -7.34 -2.21
CA GLN A 277 -22.25 -8.55 -2.75
C GLN A 277 -21.94 -9.76 -1.87
N ASP A 278 -20.72 -9.83 -1.31
CA ASP A 278 -20.30 -10.95 -0.46
C ASP A 278 -20.86 -10.87 0.97
N GLU A 279 -21.28 -12.00 1.53
CA GLU A 279 -21.89 -12.10 2.86
C GLU A 279 -20.92 -11.75 3.99
N TYR A 280 -19.61 -12.00 3.81
CA TYR A 280 -18.62 -11.58 4.79
C TYR A 280 -18.44 -10.07 4.77
N THR A 281 -18.40 -9.45 3.60
CA THR A 281 -18.32 -7.99 3.45
C THR A 281 -19.51 -7.31 4.11
N LYS A 282 -20.75 -7.82 3.91
CA LYS A 282 -21.94 -7.32 4.59
C LYS A 282 -21.85 -7.40 6.10
N ARG A 283 -21.38 -8.54 6.63
CA ARG A 283 -21.17 -8.72 8.08
C ARG A 283 -20.07 -7.79 8.62
N LEU A 284 -19.01 -7.61 7.87
CA LEU A 284 -17.89 -6.73 8.24
C LEU A 284 -18.36 -5.27 8.34
N LEU A 285 -19.16 -4.82 7.38
CA LEU A 285 -19.79 -3.49 7.38
C LEU A 285 -20.79 -3.30 8.51
N ALA A 286 -21.65 -4.29 8.76
CA ALA A 286 -22.63 -4.25 9.86
C ALA A 286 -21.97 -4.21 11.24
N ALA A 287 -20.79 -4.82 11.40
CA ALA A 287 -20.01 -4.79 12.64
C ALA A 287 -19.17 -3.51 12.81
N ALA A 288 -18.96 -2.74 11.74
CA ALA A 288 -18.23 -1.47 11.81
C ALA A 288 -19.09 -0.43 12.53
N PRO A 289 -18.55 0.29 13.53
CA PRO A 289 -19.24 1.46 14.10
C PRO A 289 -19.44 2.47 12.97
N ASN A 290 -20.66 3.02 12.87
CA ASN A 290 -21.19 3.86 11.79
C ASN A 290 -20.09 4.71 11.08
N PRO A 291 -19.74 4.40 9.81
CA PRO A 291 -18.62 5.06 9.13
C PRO A 291 -18.87 6.55 8.86
N ALA A 292 -20.12 7.01 8.84
CA ALA A 292 -20.47 8.41 8.60
C ALA A 292 -20.12 9.36 9.75
N SER A 293 -19.93 8.86 10.98
CA SER A 293 -19.71 9.72 12.15
C SER A 293 -18.24 9.95 12.54
N ARG A 294 -17.28 9.37 11.82
CA ARG A 294 -15.85 9.42 12.20
C ARG A 294 -15.00 10.43 11.44
N PHE A 295 -15.51 10.98 10.33
CA PHE A 295 -14.72 11.82 9.43
C PHE A 295 -15.43 13.11 8.97
N ASP A 296 -16.55 13.48 9.64
CA ASP A 296 -17.17 14.81 9.49
C ASP A 296 -16.41 15.89 10.23
#